data_0b53a2089434f5c384c782a8bd44abae
#
_entry.id   0b53a2089434f5c384c782a8bd44abae
#
_cell.length_a   1.000
_cell.length_b   1.000
_cell.length_c   1.000
_cell.angle_alpha   90.00
_cell.angle_beta   90.00
_cell.angle_gamma   90.00
#
_symmetry.space_group_name_H-M   'P 1'
#
loop_
_entity.id
_entity.type
_entity.pdbx_description
1 polymer ?
#
loop_
_entity_poly.entity_id
_entity_poly.type
_entity_poly.pdbx_seq_one_letter_code
_entity_poly.pdbx_strand_id
1 'polypeptide(L)'
;MNRRLTSSIAAVSAAAAMALTLAPAPATALTVTVGGATISDAGQAVGAVAKAAGAIKESGATITAGDYKIVYDPRALDAPLSTAFAPATDSDWVAPQRGRTADGRTVVTPTSGRFTSGFGPRWGTFHQGIDIANDLGTPIYSVMDGTVISAGPARGFGNWVVIKHDGGEVSVYGHMRHYDVSVGQRVTAGQKIASIGSEGQSTGPHLHFEIKPDGVNQVDPVPWFAAQGIKI
;
A
#
# COMPACT_ATOMS: atom_id res chain seq x y z
N MET A 1 -24.80 3.69 27.87
CA MET A 1 -24.33 2.32 28.23
C MET A 1 -23.70 1.71 26.97
N ASN A 2 -22.39 1.87 26.82
CA ASN A 2 -21.66 1.38 25.66
C ASN A 2 -21.25 -0.06 25.91
N ARG A 3 -21.91 -0.99 25.26
CA ARG A 3 -21.43 -2.38 25.18
C ARG A 3 -20.39 -2.47 24.07
N ARG A 4 -19.14 -2.61 24.48
CA ARG A 4 -18.07 -3.05 23.60
C ARG A 4 -18.35 -4.51 23.21
N LEU A 5 -18.63 -4.76 21.94
CA LEU A 5 -18.64 -6.10 21.37
C LEU A 5 -17.19 -6.50 21.13
N THR A 6 -16.56 -7.10 22.13
CA THR A 6 -15.36 -7.90 21.94
C THR A 6 -15.79 -9.25 21.40
N SER A 7 -15.84 -9.40 20.10
CA SER A 7 -16.03 -10.71 19.47
C SER A 7 -14.71 -11.44 19.45
N SER A 8 -14.46 -12.25 20.46
CA SER A 8 -13.45 -13.29 20.43
C SER A 8 -13.90 -14.34 19.42
N ILE A 9 -13.33 -14.33 18.22
CA ILE A 9 -13.41 -15.46 17.31
C ILE A 9 -12.33 -16.43 17.75
N ALA A 10 -12.70 -17.30 18.70
CA ALA A 10 -11.90 -18.44 19.07
C ALA A 10 -12.36 -19.65 18.25
N ALA A 11 -11.38 -20.38 17.72
CA ALA A 11 -11.45 -21.71 17.16
C ALA A 11 -12.09 -21.87 15.78
N VAL A 12 -11.33 -21.56 14.74
CA VAL A 12 -11.19 -22.46 13.61
C VAL A 12 -9.74 -22.94 13.64
N SER A 13 -9.54 -24.07 14.29
CA SER A 13 -8.28 -24.78 14.31
C SER A 13 -7.98 -25.32 12.93
N ALA A 14 -6.76 -25.15 12.50
CA ALA A 14 -6.08 -25.53 11.30
C ALA A 14 -6.15 -24.49 10.14
N ALA A 15 -5.11 -23.68 10.08
CA ALA A 15 -4.57 -23.00 8.91
C ALA A 15 -5.47 -21.92 8.26
N ALA A 16 -5.88 -20.91 9.04
CA ALA A 16 -6.06 -19.56 8.53
C ALA A 16 -6.22 -18.61 9.73
N ALA A 17 -5.14 -18.07 10.26
CA ALA A 17 -5.19 -16.97 11.22
C ALA A 17 -5.60 -15.70 10.45
N MET A 18 -6.89 -15.41 10.36
CA MET A 18 -7.40 -14.11 9.93
C MET A 18 -7.39 -13.19 11.14
N ALA A 19 -6.42 -12.30 11.24
CA ALA A 19 -6.50 -11.13 12.11
C ALA A 19 -7.30 -10.05 11.36
N LEU A 20 -8.61 -9.99 11.58
CA LEU A 20 -9.47 -8.91 11.11
C LEU A 20 -9.51 -7.83 12.19
N THR A 21 -8.73 -6.76 12.07
CA THR A 21 -8.91 -5.56 12.86
C THR A 21 -9.88 -4.62 12.15
N LEU A 22 -11.15 -4.69 12.52
CA LEU A 22 -12.18 -3.75 12.09
C LEU A 22 -12.07 -2.47 12.91
N ALA A 23 -11.77 -1.34 12.26
CA ALA A 23 -12.05 -0.03 12.82
C ALA A 23 -13.59 0.17 12.93
N PRO A 24 -14.11 0.96 13.90
CA PRO A 24 -15.54 1.12 14.10
C PRO A 24 -16.12 1.99 12.97
N ALA A 25 -16.68 1.34 11.96
CA ALA A 25 -17.59 1.99 11.00
C ALA A 25 -19.04 1.91 11.54
N PRO A 26 -19.93 2.86 11.19
CA PRO A 26 -21.34 2.77 11.55
C PRO A 26 -21.91 1.45 11.04
N ALA A 27 -22.83 0.87 11.84
CA ALA A 27 -23.42 -0.45 11.64
C ALA A 27 -24.17 -0.53 10.28
N THR A 28 -23.46 -0.78 9.22
CA THR A 28 -23.98 -1.19 7.92
C THR A 28 -23.88 -2.69 7.83
N ALA A 29 -24.95 -3.34 7.41
CA ALA A 29 -25.18 -4.77 7.46
C ALA A 29 -24.01 -5.58 6.89
N LEU A 30 -23.42 -6.44 7.71
CA LEU A 30 -22.48 -7.46 7.28
C LEU A 30 -23.25 -8.50 6.45
N THR A 31 -22.93 -8.61 5.17
CA THR A 31 -23.52 -9.62 4.29
C THR A 31 -22.47 -10.67 3.96
N VAL A 32 -22.74 -11.93 4.33
CA VAL A 32 -21.86 -13.05 4.00
C VAL A 32 -22.56 -13.93 2.97
N THR A 33 -21.93 -14.15 1.82
CA THR A 33 -22.46 -15.05 0.79
C THR A 33 -21.58 -16.29 0.69
N VAL A 34 -22.18 -17.46 0.87
CA VAL A 34 -21.52 -18.77 0.76
C VAL A 34 -22.32 -19.65 -0.16
N GLY A 35 -21.74 -20.16 -1.24
CA GLY A 35 -22.42 -21.04 -2.18
C GLY A 35 -23.69 -20.45 -2.82
N GLY A 36 -23.73 -19.10 -2.99
CA GLY A 36 -24.89 -18.38 -3.54
C GLY A 36 -26.00 -18.04 -2.54
N ALA A 37 -25.89 -18.43 -1.28
CA ALA A 37 -26.82 -18.08 -0.20
C ALA A 37 -26.31 -16.85 0.58
N THR A 38 -27.15 -15.83 0.75
CA THR A 38 -26.83 -14.59 1.47
C THR A 38 -27.31 -14.66 2.92
N ILE A 39 -26.42 -14.33 3.87
CA ILE A 39 -26.68 -14.33 5.32
C ILE A 39 -26.51 -12.89 5.81
N SER A 40 -27.58 -12.29 6.32
CA SER A 40 -27.63 -10.88 6.74
C SER A 40 -27.66 -10.66 8.25
N ASP A 41 -27.61 -11.71 9.06
CA ASP A 41 -27.64 -11.65 10.53
C ASP A 41 -26.33 -12.20 11.11
N ALA A 42 -25.66 -11.41 11.95
CA ALA A 42 -24.38 -11.79 12.54
C ALA A 42 -24.46 -13.04 13.45
N GLY A 43 -25.59 -13.27 14.10
CA GLY A 43 -25.82 -14.46 14.92
C GLY A 43 -26.00 -15.73 14.09
N GLN A 44 -26.65 -15.61 12.94
CA GLN A 44 -26.81 -16.70 11.96
C GLN A 44 -25.53 -16.94 11.16
N ALA A 45 -24.72 -15.88 10.91
CA ALA A 45 -23.46 -15.98 10.17
C ALA A 45 -22.46 -16.93 10.85
N VAL A 46 -22.35 -16.89 12.18
CA VAL A 46 -21.45 -17.78 12.94
C VAL A 46 -21.88 -19.25 12.83
N GLY A 47 -23.18 -19.53 12.94
CA GLY A 47 -23.73 -20.88 12.78
C GLY A 47 -23.65 -21.41 11.34
N ALA A 48 -23.86 -20.54 10.37
CA ALA A 48 -23.81 -20.88 8.96
C ALA A 48 -22.37 -21.08 8.44
N VAL A 49 -21.39 -20.30 8.90
CA VAL A 49 -19.97 -20.51 8.61
C VAL A 49 -19.47 -21.83 9.17
N ALA A 50 -19.89 -22.21 10.40
CA ALA A 50 -19.55 -23.51 10.97
C ALA A 50 -20.15 -24.67 10.16
N LYS A 51 -21.39 -24.51 9.67
CA LYS A 51 -22.11 -25.51 8.86
C LYS A 51 -21.63 -25.56 7.41
N ALA A 52 -21.16 -24.41 6.88
CA ALA A 52 -20.62 -24.25 5.54
C ALA A 52 -19.12 -24.55 5.43
N ALA A 53 -18.44 -24.88 6.53
CA ALA A 53 -16.98 -25.12 6.51
C ALA A 53 -16.57 -26.23 5.53
N GLY A 54 -17.44 -27.22 5.24
CA GLY A 54 -17.26 -28.20 4.21
C GLY A 54 -17.42 -27.62 2.79
N ALA A 55 -18.45 -26.81 2.57
CA ALA A 55 -18.74 -26.21 1.26
C ALA A 55 -17.74 -25.08 0.89
N ILE A 56 -17.21 -24.37 1.89
CA ILE A 56 -16.18 -23.35 1.71
C ILE A 56 -14.88 -23.96 1.17
N LYS A 57 -14.54 -25.18 1.57
CA LYS A 57 -13.35 -25.91 1.09
C LYS A 57 -13.43 -26.25 -0.40
N GLU A 58 -14.61 -26.38 -0.96
CA GLU A 58 -14.80 -26.80 -2.36
C GLU A 58 -15.20 -25.64 -3.28
N SER A 59 -15.97 -24.69 -2.78
CA SER A 59 -16.62 -23.65 -3.60
C SER A 59 -16.13 -22.22 -3.36
N GLY A 60 -15.28 -22.02 -2.34
CA GLY A 60 -14.88 -20.68 -1.93
C GLY A 60 -15.97 -19.89 -1.19
N ALA A 61 -15.64 -18.70 -0.73
CA ALA A 61 -16.57 -17.78 -0.05
C ALA A 61 -16.27 -16.33 -0.41
N THR A 62 -17.31 -15.51 -0.46
CA THR A 62 -17.18 -14.06 -0.57
C THR A 62 -17.85 -13.41 0.62
N ILE A 63 -17.11 -12.53 1.30
CA ILE A 63 -17.61 -11.72 2.41
C ILE A 63 -17.60 -10.26 1.95
N THR A 64 -18.76 -9.60 2.01
CA THR A 64 -18.88 -8.17 1.67
C THR A 64 -19.31 -7.40 2.91
N ALA A 65 -18.58 -6.35 3.26
CA ALA A 65 -18.88 -5.46 4.37
C ALA A 65 -18.68 -4.00 3.90
N GLY A 66 -19.77 -3.30 3.58
CA GLY A 66 -19.71 -1.99 2.94
C GLY A 66 -18.96 -2.08 1.60
N ASP A 67 -17.93 -1.27 1.44
CA ASP A 67 -17.11 -1.23 0.22
C ASP A 67 -16.00 -2.30 0.18
N TYR A 68 -15.92 -3.15 1.21
CA TYR A 68 -14.92 -4.22 1.31
C TYR A 68 -15.48 -5.54 0.81
N LYS A 69 -14.72 -6.22 -0.04
CA LYS A 69 -15.03 -7.55 -0.55
C LYS A 69 -13.84 -8.48 -0.29
N ILE A 70 -14.06 -9.52 0.52
CA ILE A 70 -13.07 -10.57 0.79
C ILE A 70 -13.52 -11.81 0.02
N VAL A 71 -12.68 -12.30 -0.87
CA VAL A 71 -12.93 -13.53 -1.62
C VAL A 71 -11.97 -14.61 -1.11
N TYR A 72 -12.53 -15.72 -0.65
CA TYR A 72 -11.78 -16.92 -0.31
C TYR A 72 -11.89 -17.91 -1.48
N ASP A 73 -10.76 -18.25 -2.10
CA ASP A 73 -10.64 -19.31 -3.10
C ASP A 73 -9.83 -20.47 -2.50
N PRO A 74 -10.44 -21.64 -2.28
CA PRO A 74 -9.74 -22.80 -1.73
C PRO A 74 -8.60 -23.32 -2.63
N ARG A 75 -8.63 -23.03 -3.94
CA ARG A 75 -7.57 -23.40 -4.88
C ARG A 75 -6.31 -22.56 -4.72
N ALA A 76 -6.42 -21.39 -4.04
CA ALA A 76 -5.29 -20.54 -3.73
C ALA A 76 -4.41 -21.10 -2.60
N LEU A 77 -4.84 -22.15 -1.89
CA LEU A 77 -4.06 -22.78 -0.80
C LEU A 77 -2.81 -23.53 -1.29
N ASP A 78 -2.74 -23.87 -2.58
CA ASP A 78 -1.54 -24.44 -3.20
C ASP A 78 -0.56 -23.37 -3.69
N ALA A 79 -0.94 -22.08 -3.62
CA ALA A 79 -0.07 -20.96 -3.90
C ALA A 79 0.62 -20.48 -2.60
N PRO A 80 1.86 -19.95 -2.66
CA PRO A 80 2.48 -19.37 -1.48
C PRO A 80 1.56 -18.29 -0.89
N LEU A 81 1.46 -18.21 0.44
CA LEU A 81 0.55 -17.32 1.19
C LEU A 81 0.60 -15.85 0.73
N SER A 82 1.74 -15.41 0.18
CA SER A 82 1.89 -14.10 -0.46
C SER A 82 0.97 -13.85 -1.65
N THR A 83 0.47 -14.91 -2.31
CA THR A 83 -0.43 -14.80 -3.47
C THR A 83 -1.90 -14.92 -3.05
N ALA A 84 -2.19 -15.62 -1.93
CA ALA A 84 -3.56 -15.78 -1.42
C ALA A 84 -4.14 -14.49 -0.81
N PHE A 85 -3.28 -13.55 -0.42
CA PHE A 85 -3.62 -12.22 0.11
C PHE A 85 -3.26 -11.08 -0.84
N ALA A 86 -2.94 -11.39 -2.10
CA ALA A 86 -2.85 -10.33 -3.08
C ALA A 86 -4.23 -9.63 -3.13
N PRO A 87 -4.30 -8.30 -2.90
CA PRO A 87 -5.54 -7.58 -3.15
C PRO A 87 -5.99 -7.91 -4.56
N ALA A 88 -7.30 -8.09 -4.78
CA ALA A 88 -7.86 -8.24 -6.12
C ALA A 88 -7.11 -7.24 -7.01
N THR A 89 -6.50 -7.71 -8.09
CA THR A 89 -5.60 -6.90 -8.93
C THR A 89 -6.34 -5.64 -9.39
N ASP A 90 -6.36 -4.64 -8.53
CA ASP A 90 -6.62 -3.27 -8.91
C ASP A 90 -5.42 -2.94 -9.81
N SER A 91 -5.65 -2.69 -11.09
CA SER A 91 -4.59 -2.38 -12.05
C SER A 91 -3.71 -1.21 -11.57
N ASP A 92 -4.24 -0.44 -10.63
CA ASP A 92 -3.63 0.77 -10.09
C ASP A 92 -2.92 0.55 -8.74
N TRP A 93 -2.82 -0.70 -8.24
CA TRP A 93 -2.13 -0.99 -6.98
C TRP A 93 -0.63 -1.22 -7.18
N VAL A 94 0.16 -0.34 -6.58
CA VAL A 94 1.62 -0.48 -6.50
C VAL A 94 1.97 -1.43 -5.37
N ALA A 95 2.44 -2.62 -5.73
CA ALA A 95 2.93 -3.61 -4.77
C ALA A 95 4.43 -3.38 -4.44
N PRO A 96 4.93 -3.87 -3.29
CA PRO A 96 6.36 -3.88 -3.02
C PRO A 96 7.10 -4.72 -4.07
N GLN A 97 8.05 -4.10 -4.77
CA GLN A 97 8.85 -4.74 -5.83
C GLN A 97 10.32 -4.35 -5.70
N ARG A 98 11.17 -5.19 -6.29
CA ARG A 98 12.60 -4.95 -6.39
C ARG A 98 13.06 -5.18 -7.83
N GLY A 99 13.80 -4.22 -8.35
CA GLY A 99 14.42 -4.25 -9.66
C GLY A 99 15.90 -3.89 -9.59
N ARG A 100 16.50 -3.66 -10.75
CA ARG A 100 17.92 -3.27 -10.87
C ARG A 100 18.12 -2.25 -11.97
N THR A 101 19.04 -1.32 -11.74
CA THR A 101 19.57 -0.45 -12.78
C THR A 101 20.43 -1.26 -13.76
N ALA A 102 20.74 -0.69 -14.93
CA ALA A 102 21.60 -1.32 -15.94
C ALA A 102 23.01 -1.66 -15.42
N ASP A 103 23.52 -0.88 -14.45
CA ASP A 103 24.80 -1.10 -13.77
C ASP A 103 24.67 -2.01 -12.52
N GLY A 104 23.48 -2.63 -12.30
CA GLY A 104 23.25 -3.67 -11.29
C GLY A 104 22.88 -3.18 -9.89
N ARG A 105 22.73 -1.87 -9.65
CA ARG A 105 22.29 -1.32 -8.36
C ARG A 105 20.83 -1.69 -8.09
N THR A 106 20.52 -1.94 -6.82
CA THR A 106 19.16 -2.29 -6.40
C THR A 106 18.23 -1.08 -6.46
N VAL A 107 17.04 -1.28 -7.02
CA VAL A 107 15.91 -0.33 -6.99
C VAL A 107 14.71 -1.00 -6.31
N VAL A 108 13.96 -0.27 -5.50
CA VAL A 108 12.72 -0.75 -4.89
C VAL A 108 11.58 0.26 -5.07
N THR A 109 10.34 -0.18 -4.98
CA THR A 109 9.19 0.72 -4.89
C THR A 109 9.27 1.59 -3.64
N PRO A 110 8.92 2.90 -3.72
CA PRO A 110 9.05 3.81 -2.57
C PRO A 110 8.01 3.54 -1.48
N THR A 111 6.86 2.99 -1.83
CA THR A 111 5.78 2.58 -0.93
C THR A 111 4.85 1.61 -1.65
N SER A 112 3.91 1.01 -0.93
CA SER A 112 2.76 0.32 -1.54
C SER A 112 1.53 1.21 -1.46
N GLY A 113 0.58 1.04 -2.39
CA GLY A 113 -0.67 1.80 -2.39
C GLY A 113 -1.30 1.91 -3.76
N ARG A 114 -2.37 2.69 -3.83
CA ARG A 114 -3.04 2.98 -5.09
C ARG A 114 -2.32 4.08 -5.84
N PHE A 115 -1.98 3.85 -7.10
CA PHE A 115 -1.54 4.90 -8.01
C PHE A 115 -2.70 5.85 -8.32
N THR A 116 -2.57 7.13 -7.95
CA THR A 116 -3.68 8.09 -8.03
C THR A 116 -3.43 9.24 -9.00
N SER A 117 -2.18 9.58 -9.29
CA SER A 117 -1.85 10.67 -10.20
C SER A 117 -0.49 10.47 -10.86
N GLY A 118 -0.44 10.62 -12.17
CA GLY A 118 0.77 10.52 -12.98
C GLY A 118 1.51 11.84 -13.13
N PHE A 119 2.71 11.75 -13.70
CA PHE A 119 3.53 12.88 -14.12
C PHE A 119 2.90 13.61 -15.30
N GLY A 120 2.91 14.95 -15.31
CA GLY A 120 2.44 15.73 -16.44
C GLY A 120 1.53 16.91 -16.10
N PRO A 121 0.95 17.57 -17.11
CA PRO A 121 0.05 18.70 -16.93
C PRO A 121 -1.25 18.30 -16.21
N ARG A 122 -1.67 19.08 -15.20
CA ARG A 122 -2.98 18.95 -14.56
C ARG A 122 -3.47 20.30 -14.03
N TRP A 123 -4.73 20.65 -14.30
CA TRP A 123 -5.43 21.83 -13.76
C TRP A 123 -4.63 23.14 -13.81
N GLY A 124 -3.92 23.39 -14.93
CA GLY A 124 -3.15 24.62 -15.11
C GLY A 124 -1.78 24.65 -14.43
N THR A 125 -1.35 23.52 -13.85
CA THR A 125 -0.01 23.32 -13.29
C THR A 125 0.62 22.04 -13.86
N PHE A 126 1.87 21.78 -13.52
CA PHE A 126 2.59 20.58 -13.94
C PHE A 126 2.96 19.74 -12.72
N HIS A 127 2.55 18.46 -12.73
CA HIS A 127 2.89 17.47 -11.71
C HIS A 127 4.25 16.85 -12.03
N GLN A 128 5.23 17.10 -11.19
CA GLN A 128 6.64 16.71 -11.43
C GLN A 128 6.98 15.30 -10.90
N GLY A 129 5.96 14.53 -10.50
CA GLY A 129 6.15 13.19 -9.94
C GLY A 129 4.93 12.31 -10.15
N ILE A 130 4.81 11.32 -9.29
CA ILE A 130 3.64 10.45 -9.17
C ILE A 130 3.10 10.48 -7.75
N ASP A 131 1.78 10.25 -7.60
CA ASP A 131 1.14 10.13 -6.31
C ASP A 131 0.67 8.69 -6.07
N ILE A 132 1.06 8.13 -4.91
CA ILE A 132 0.66 6.79 -4.46
C ILE A 132 -0.06 6.94 -3.12
N ALA A 133 -1.38 6.74 -3.12
CA ALA A 133 -2.23 6.87 -1.95
C ALA A 133 -2.25 5.58 -1.12
N ASN A 134 -2.16 5.74 0.21
CA ASN A 134 -2.36 4.68 1.18
C ASN A 134 -2.68 5.31 2.56
N ASP A 135 -2.96 4.49 3.55
CA ASP A 135 -3.28 4.93 4.91
C ASP A 135 -2.16 5.77 5.54
N LEU A 136 -2.56 6.73 6.40
CA LEU A 136 -1.63 7.50 7.22
C LEU A 136 -0.70 6.56 8.00
N GLY A 137 0.60 6.84 7.94
CA GLY A 137 1.60 6.05 8.65
C GLY A 137 2.17 4.87 7.84
N THR A 138 1.66 4.60 6.63
CA THR A 138 2.26 3.60 5.72
C THR A 138 3.73 3.94 5.48
N PRO A 139 4.65 2.95 5.57
CA PRO A 139 6.08 3.21 5.42
C PRO A 139 6.45 3.73 4.03
N ILE A 140 7.40 4.67 4.00
CA ILE A 140 8.08 5.16 2.81
C ILE A 140 9.54 4.70 2.86
N TYR A 141 10.05 4.18 1.74
CA TYR A 141 11.37 3.59 1.62
C TYR A 141 12.25 4.34 0.63
N SER A 142 13.56 4.38 0.90
CA SER A 142 14.54 4.83 -0.10
C SER A 142 14.53 3.89 -1.29
N VAL A 143 14.39 4.44 -2.50
CA VAL A 143 14.33 3.62 -3.73
C VAL A 143 15.67 2.98 -4.07
N MET A 144 16.79 3.58 -3.69
CA MET A 144 18.17 3.09 -3.92
C MET A 144 19.08 3.48 -2.75
N ASP A 145 20.30 2.94 -2.74
CA ASP A 145 21.37 3.37 -1.84
C ASP A 145 21.74 4.84 -2.13
N GLY A 146 22.02 5.61 -1.09
CA GLY A 146 22.35 7.03 -1.27
C GLY A 146 22.59 7.78 0.03
N THR A 147 22.67 9.10 -0.08
CA THR A 147 22.84 10.03 1.04
C THR A 147 21.69 11.03 1.06
N VAL A 148 21.08 11.22 2.21
CA VAL A 148 20.04 12.23 2.42
C VAL A 148 20.66 13.64 2.26
N ILE A 149 20.19 14.41 1.29
CA ILE A 149 20.67 15.77 1.01
C ILE A 149 19.70 16.84 1.52
N SER A 150 18.45 16.49 1.81
CA SER A 150 17.49 17.37 2.50
C SER A 150 16.47 16.53 3.26
N ALA A 151 16.04 16.98 4.43
CA ALA A 151 14.96 16.41 5.22
C ALA A 151 14.35 17.49 6.11
N GLY A 152 13.02 17.66 6.08
CA GLY A 152 12.33 18.66 6.87
C GLY A 152 11.15 19.32 6.17
N PRO A 153 10.68 20.47 6.70
CA PRO A 153 9.61 21.25 6.10
C PRO A 153 10.02 21.83 4.73
N ALA A 154 9.13 21.72 3.73
CA ALA A 154 9.34 22.26 2.40
C ALA A 154 8.05 22.85 1.83
N ARG A 155 8.17 24.00 1.15
CA ARG A 155 7.02 24.68 0.55
C ARG A 155 6.32 23.77 -0.47
N GLY A 156 5.01 23.60 -0.32
CA GLY A 156 4.18 22.75 -1.16
C GLY A 156 4.18 21.28 -0.71
N PHE A 157 5.32 20.74 -0.33
CA PHE A 157 5.48 19.33 0.09
C PHE A 157 5.06 19.06 1.55
N GLY A 158 4.89 20.09 2.38
CA GLY A 158 4.74 19.93 3.82
C GLY A 158 6.06 19.50 4.45
N ASN A 159 6.25 18.21 4.68
CA ASN A 159 7.57 17.63 4.94
C ASN A 159 8.06 16.87 3.71
N TRP A 160 9.37 16.90 3.49
CA TRP A 160 10.02 16.14 2.42
C TRP A 160 11.30 15.45 2.89
N VAL A 161 11.72 14.45 2.12
CA VAL A 161 13.07 13.89 2.13
C VAL A 161 13.59 13.91 0.70
N VAL A 162 14.85 14.30 0.51
CA VAL A 162 15.55 14.27 -0.79
C VAL A 162 16.82 13.46 -0.63
N ILE A 163 17.03 12.49 -1.51
CA ILE A 163 18.17 11.58 -1.47
C ILE A 163 18.93 11.68 -2.78
N LYS A 164 20.26 11.89 -2.67
CA LYS A 164 21.19 11.72 -3.77
C LYS A 164 21.75 10.30 -3.75
N HIS A 165 21.47 9.54 -4.79
CA HIS A 165 21.88 8.16 -4.95
C HIS A 165 23.31 8.02 -5.47
N ASP A 166 23.88 6.85 -5.31
CA ASP A 166 25.31 6.59 -5.60
C ASP A 166 25.63 6.68 -7.10
N GLY A 167 24.65 6.54 -7.98
CA GLY A 167 24.80 6.78 -9.44
C GLY A 167 24.59 8.22 -9.88
N GLY A 168 24.28 9.13 -8.96
CA GLY A 168 24.04 10.55 -9.23
C GLY A 168 22.57 10.93 -9.35
N GLU A 169 21.67 9.97 -9.43
CA GLU A 169 20.22 10.20 -9.42
C GLU A 169 19.78 10.88 -8.12
N VAL A 170 18.69 11.67 -8.19
CA VAL A 170 18.07 12.28 -7.03
C VAL A 170 16.61 11.90 -6.96
N SER A 171 16.16 11.38 -5.81
CA SER A 171 14.76 11.13 -5.51
C SER A 171 14.21 12.12 -4.49
N VAL A 172 12.92 12.47 -4.65
CA VAL A 172 12.17 13.35 -3.76
C VAL A 172 10.95 12.62 -3.24
N TYR A 173 10.70 12.74 -1.94
CA TYR A 173 9.56 12.16 -1.24
C TYR A 173 8.83 13.29 -0.53
N GLY A 174 7.52 13.44 -0.74
CA GLY A 174 6.72 14.55 -0.21
C GLY A 174 5.49 14.10 0.57
N HIS A 175 4.86 15.06 1.24
CA HIS A 175 3.61 14.97 2.01
C HIS A 175 3.66 14.06 3.23
N MET A 176 4.86 13.69 3.68
CA MET A 176 5.03 12.78 4.80
C MET A 176 4.64 13.42 6.14
N ARG A 177 4.03 12.60 7.00
CA ARG A 177 3.70 12.99 8.37
C ARG A 177 4.94 13.04 9.27
N HIS A 178 5.85 12.08 9.07
CA HIS A 178 7.05 11.91 9.86
C HIS A 178 8.17 11.39 8.98
N TYR A 179 9.39 11.82 9.23
CA TYR A 179 10.61 11.33 8.60
C TYR A 179 11.59 10.82 9.66
N ASP A 180 12.26 9.70 9.35
CA ASP A 180 13.09 8.94 10.27
C ASP A 180 14.60 9.13 9.97
N VAL A 181 14.96 10.10 9.13
CA VAL A 181 16.33 10.32 8.63
C VAL A 181 16.78 11.77 8.77
N SER A 182 18.08 11.99 8.74
CA SER A 182 18.70 13.31 8.85
C SER A 182 19.60 13.61 7.65
N VAL A 183 19.80 14.89 7.34
CA VAL A 183 20.73 15.33 6.29
C VAL A 183 22.14 14.79 6.56
N GLY A 184 22.78 14.26 5.53
CA GLY A 184 24.08 13.60 5.60
C GLY A 184 24.00 12.09 5.94
N GLN A 185 22.84 11.59 6.35
CA GLN A 185 22.68 10.16 6.67
C GLN A 185 22.76 9.30 5.41
N ARG A 186 23.54 8.20 5.48
CA ARG A 186 23.53 7.13 4.47
C ARG A 186 22.30 6.26 4.65
N VAL A 187 21.67 5.91 3.55
CA VAL A 187 20.52 5.02 3.48
C VAL A 187 20.75 3.94 2.42
N THR A 188 20.11 2.80 2.59
CA THR A 188 20.14 1.69 1.65
C THR A 188 18.77 1.52 0.95
N ALA A 189 18.76 0.90 -0.24
CA ALA A 189 17.54 0.56 -0.95
C ALA A 189 16.61 -0.28 -0.07
N GLY A 190 15.37 0.18 0.11
CA GLY A 190 14.39 -0.45 0.99
C GLY A 190 14.51 -0.08 2.47
N GLN A 191 15.43 0.81 2.85
CA GLN A 191 15.44 1.36 4.20
C GLN A 191 14.24 2.29 4.37
N LYS A 192 13.47 2.12 5.47
CA LYS A 192 12.41 3.04 5.85
C LYS A 192 13.02 4.41 6.15
N ILE A 193 12.48 5.46 5.52
CA ILE A 193 12.94 6.85 5.65
C ILE A 193 11.87 7.78 6.20
N ALA A 194 10.59 7.40 6.07
CA ALA A 194 9.46 8.24 6.44
C ALA A 194 8.17 7.41 6.57
N SER A 195 7.06 8.10 6.80
CA SER A 195 5.70 7.54 6.78
C SER A 195 4.75 8.46 6.02
N ILE A 196 3.81 7.89 5.26
CA ILE A 196 2.76 8.63 4.54
C ILE A 196 2.01 9.55 5.49
N GLY A 197 1.84 10.78 5.06
CA GLY A 197 1.05 11.82 5.66
C GLY A 197 0.10 12.48 4.66
N SER A 198 -0.35 13.69 4.98
CA SER A 198 -1.13 14.56 4.11
C SER A 198 -0.71 16.02 4.32
N GLU A 199 0.60 16.23 4.52
CA GLU A 199 1.14 17.53 4.85
C GLU A 199 1.33 18.39 3.58
N GLY A 200 1.26 19.71 3.73
CA GLY A 200 1.43 20.65 2.63
C GLY A 200 0.24 20.73 1.68
N GLN A 201 0.49 20.85 0.38
CA GLN A 201 -0.55 20.91 -0.67
C GLN A 201 -1.00 19.49 -1.05
N SER A 202 -1.83 18.89 -0.20
CA SER A 202 -2.34 17.53 -0.35
C SER A 202 -3.86 17.49 -0.18
N THR A 203 -4.53 16.64 -0.95
CA THR A 203 -5.99 16.41 -0.87
C THR A 203 -6.35 15.18 -0.04
N GLY A 204 -5.37 14.41 0.41
CA GLY A 204 -5.55 13.20 1.21
C GLY A 204 -4.22 12.45 1.41
N PRO A 205 -4.22 11.38 2.22
CA PRO A 205 -2.99 10.65 2.53
C PRO A 205 -2.37 10.00 1.29
N HIS A 206 -1.15 10.41 0.93
CA HIS A 206 -0.38 9.83 -0.18
C HIS A 206 1.12 10.14 -0.05
N LEU A 207 1.93 9.39 -0.77
CA LEU A 207 3.29 9.76 -1.11
C LEU A 207 3.29 10.48 -2.46
N HIS A 208 3.86 11.68 -2.51
CA HIS A 208 4.34 12.30 -3.75
C HIS A 208 5.79 11.88 -3.98
N PHE A 209 6.09 11.29 -5.14
CA PHE A 209 7.43 10.79 -5.47
C PHE A 209 7.93 11.38 -6.79
N GLU A 210 9.16 11.93 -6.77
CA GLU A 210 9.86 12.40 -7.98
C GLU A 210 11.18 11.65 -8.15
N ILE A 211 11.63 11.52 -9.40
CA ILE A 211 12.96 11.01 -9.77
C ILE A 211 13.63 11.93 -10.78
N LYS A 212 14.91 12.19 -10.56
CA LYS A 212 15.80 12.97 -11.42
C LYS A 212 17.00 12.09 -11.78
N PRO A 213 16.96 11.36 -12.88
CA PRO A 213 18.03 10.43 -13.25
C PRO A 213 19.37 11.09 -13.49
N ASP A 214 19.39 12.33 -13.94
CA ASP A 214 20.59 13.16 -14.13
C ASP A 214 20.95 14.01 -12.92
N GLY A 215 20.21 13.86 -11.84
CA GLY A 215 20.34 14.64 -10.60
C GLY A 215 19.72 16.04 -10.63
N VAL A 216 19.20 16.48 -11.78
CA VAL A 216 18.71 17.85 -12.01
C VAL A 216 17.25 17.89 -12.48
N ASN A 217 16.92 17.16 -13.55
CA ASN A 217 15.65 17.24 -14.23
C ASN A 217 14.72 16.08 -13.83
N GLN A 218 13.48 16.41 -13.44
CA GLN A 218 12.45 15.42 -13.18
C GLN A 218 12.05 14.73 -14.49
N VAL A 219 11.85 13.43 -14.42
CA VAL A 219 11.23 12.64 -15.49
C VAL A 219 10.01 11.91 -14.95
N ASP A 220 9.18 11.38 -15.85
CA ASP A 220 8.09 10.49 -15.45
C ASP A 220 8.64 9.26 -14.73
N PRO A 221 8.26 9.05 -13.44
CA PRO A 221 8.74 7.90 -12.69
C PRO A 221 8.25 6.55 -13.24
N VAL A 222 7.08 6.48 -13.89
CA VAL A 222 6.51 5.21 -14.37
C VAL A 222 7.44 4.52 -15.39
N PRO A 223 7.81 5.12 -16.52
CA PRO A 223 8.77 4.51 -17.44
C PRO A 223 10.17 4.36 -16.83
N TRP A 224 10.57 5.23 -15.90
CA TRP A 224 11.85 5.06 -15.21
C TRP A 224 11.85 3.78 -14.36
N PHE A 225 10.81 3.49 -13.57
CA PHE A 225 10.68 2.24 -12.82
C PHE A 225 10.57 1.02 -13.74
N ALA A 226 9.82 1.13 -14.85
CA ALA A 226 9.68 0.06 -15.82
C ALA A 226 11.02 -0.38 -16.42
N ALA A 227 11.92 0.58 -16.70
CA ALA A 227 13.28 0.30 -17.16
C ALA A 227 14.14 -0.47 -16.13
N GLN A 228 13.76 -0.44 -14.84
CA GLN A 228 14.40 -1.18 -13.75
C GLN A 228 13.70 -2.52 -13.45
N GLY A 229 12.66 -2.89 -14.24
CA GLY A 229 11.86 -4.10 -14.04
C GLY A 229 10.79 -3.99 -12.96
N ILE A 230 10.39 -2.77 -12.60
CA ILE A 230 9.36 -2.49 -11.58
C ILE A 230 8.12 -1.92 -12.27
N LYS A 231 6.94 -2.45 -11.94
CA LYS A 231 5.65 -1.95 -12.41
C LYS A 231 5.03 -1.02 -11.36
N ILE A 232 4.73 0.22 -11.76
CA ILE A 232 3.96 1.20 -11.00
C ILE A 232 2.54 1.26 -11.54
#